data_a877913e0f75444e041bb5e949aff13c
#
_entry.id   a877913e0f75444e041bb5e949aff13c
#
_cell.length_a   1.000
_cell.length_b   1.000
_cell.length_c   1.000
_cell.angle_alpha   90.00
_cell.angle_beta   90.00
_cell.angle_gamma   90.00
#
_symmetry.space_group_name_H-M   'P 1'
#
loop_
_entity.id
_entity.type
_entity.pdbx_description
1 polymer ?
#
loop_
_entity_poly.entity_id
_entity_poly.type
_entity_poly.pdbx_seq_one_letter_code
_entity_poly.pdbx_strand_id
1 'polypeptide(L)'
;MAKHVGNTTIESDSNSNYSIKNDDINVVGTRLTELDVAGSDSESYLSNPEDIEGINLDETKPYIDLTVELTEAELAKRQKLWWRVAHFFWDGLDKHPKEQLFLLKLDWFLLSSSMCGYFIKNLNQSNISTAYVNGMKEYFNMEKNQYNYMVTLWTVGYIIGAIPSNLILHRISARYYLGGLEICWAILTVLMIACKQDKIQGIYAIRFFVGLLESGYFPGLEYLVGSWYSPTELSKRSSYFAVSGTAASMISGPLQEAVLRRFSKSVLTPFKWMFVFDAVISFPIGIYTLFVDPNTPSTTDAWYFTKQDKLVALERRRRIGAQLNTRRKYTWKKIKSFFNTWHIYVFPVLFLCYNNTCAATSQPTFTTWMKYDLKLPSSKYNIYPSSLSGAGIGFTLIFSYLHDFLGGRLNHYFVGLYFICLIFGCSCLAVWNIPIGLHWASYYINGIPTSWGQPQIFSWVNRLMFQDDMKRNFLVVITNTLAYVTNAWVPILVWNSEDAPVYFIGFTYTACLSALGLVFTFIALYFTKRDAKRLRDQNALFSKNI
;
A
#
# COMPACT_ATOMS: atom_id res chain seq x y z
N MET A 1 12.09 75.05 -7.14
CA MET A 1 13.36 74.35 -7.02
C MET A 1 13.00 72.88 -6.86
N ALA A 2 12.97 72.10 -7.91
CA ALA A 2 14.01 71.27 -8.48
C ALA A 2 14.36 70.15 -7.50
N LYS A 3 14.26 68.86 -7.82
CA LYS A 3 14.70 68.03 -8.96
C LYS A 3 14.11 66.61 -8.85
N HIS A 4 13.61 66.06 -9.92
CA HIS A 4 14.14 65.00 -10.80
C HIS A 4 14.08 63.59 -10.21
N VAL A 5 13.24 62.72 -10.78
CA VAL A 5 13.29 61.92 -12.03
C VAL A 5 14.14 60.68 -11.91
N GLY A 6 13.56 59.60 -12.28
CA GLY A 6 14.24 58.35 -12.57
C GLY A 6 13.28 57.25 -12.96
N ASN A 7 12.66 57.36 -14.14
CA ASN A 7 12.13 56.21 -14.89
C ASN A 7 13.31 55.32 -15.30
N THR A 8 13.26 54.06 -14.98
CA THR A 8 13.96 53.03 -15.72
C THR A 8 13.05 51.85 -15.99
N THR A 9 12.58 51.86 -17.21
CA THR A 9 12.11 50.68 -17.94
C THR A 9 13.19 49.60 -17.92
N ILE A 10 12.86 48.44 -17.48
CA ILE A 10 13.67 47.25 -17.71
C ILE A 10 12.82 46.27 -18.50
N GLU A 11 13.40 45.95 -19.66
CA GLU A 11 12.94 45.00 -20.66
C GLU A 11 12.65 43.60 -20.09
N SER A 12 11.69 42.99 -20.71
CA SER A 12 11.36 41.58 -20.62
C SER A 12 12.57 40.71 -21.02
N ASP A 13 13.09 39.92 -20.11
CA ASP A 13 13.83 38.73 -20.46
C ASP A 13 13.09 37.50 -19.98
N SER A 14 12.71 36.70 -20.96
CA SER A 14 12.10 35.39 -20.88
C SER A 14 13.09 34.41 -20.24
N ASN A 15 12.89 34.09 -18.98
CA ASN A 15 13.42 32.86 -18.42
C ASN A 15 12.34 32.20 -17.54
N SER A 16 11.85 31.11 -18.09
CA SER A 16 10.87 30.21 -17.48
C SER A 16 11.40 29.62 -16.17
N ASN A 17 11.20 30.33 -15.09
CA ASN A 17 11.31 29.74 -13.76
C ASN A 17 9.98 29.08 -13.42
N TYR A 18 9.95 27.74 -13.49
CA TYR A 18 8.92 26.94 -12.84
C TYR A 18 9.01 27.14 -11.32
N SER A 19 8.49 28.23 -10.85
CA SER A 19 8.10 28.43 -9.47
C SER A 19 6.84 27.57 -9.26
N ILE A 20 7.03 26.37 -8.71
CA ILE A 20 5.92 25.59 -8.19
C ILE A 20 5.40 26.37 -6.97
N LYS A 21 4.36 27.13 -7.17
CA LYS A 21 3.62 27.74 -6.07
C LYS A 21 3.05 26.60 -5.21
N ASN A 22 3.50 26.52 -3.97
CA ASN A 22 2.94 25.66 -2.91
C ASN A 22 1.47 26.01 -2.55
N ASP A 23 0.89 26.98 -3.22
CA ASP A 23 -0.43 27.57 -2.90
C ASP A 23 -1.61 26.61 -3.06
N ASP A 24 -1.46 25.55 -3.86
CA ASP A 24 -2.57 24.62 -4.13
C ASP A 24 -2.75 23.49 -3.08
N ILE A 25 -1.77 23.28 -2.22
CA ILE A 25 -1.85 22.25 -1.15
C ILE A 25 -2.32 22.87 0.18
N ASN A 26 -2.05 24.15 0.37
CA ASN A 26 -2.43 24.89 1.59
C ASN A 26 -3.89 25.36 1.64
N VAL A 27 -4.66 25.28 0.57
CA VAL A 27 -6.00 25.85 0.50
C VAL A 27 -7.04 25.17 1.40
N VAL A 28 -6.75 23.98 1.94
CA VAL A 28 -7.65 23.28 2.88
C VAL A 28 -7.18 23.39 4.34
N GLY A 29 -5.90 23.69 4.56
CA GLY A 29 -5.31 23.82 5.93
C GLY A 29 -5.28 25.26 6.47
N THR A 30 -5.29 26.26 5.61
CA THR A 30 -5.01 27.68 5.98
C THR A 30 -6.18 28.44 6.60
N ARG A 31 -7.31 27.80 6.88
CA ARG A 31 -8.50 28.52 7.36
C ARG A 31 -8.58 28.75 8.87
N LEU A 32 -7.65 28.23 9.64
CA LEU A 32 -7.61 28.45 11.10
C LEU A 32 -6.44 29.32 11.56
N THR A 33 -5.53 29.73 10.68
CA THR A 33 -4.32 30.47 11.06
C THR A 33 -4.27 31.95 10.66
N GLU A 34 -5.22 32.45 9.87
CA GLU A 34 -5.21 33.87 9.42
C GLU A 34 -6.13 34.81 10.19
N LEU A 35 -6.86 34.34 11.18
CA LEU A 35 -7.79 35.19 11.94
C LEU A 35 -7.24 35.74 13.26
N ASP A 36 -6.03 35.37 13.71
CA ASP A 36 -5.48 35.80 14.99
C ASP A 36 -4.06 36.39 14.93
N VAL A 37 -3.67 37.08 13.84
CA VAL A 37 -2.38 37.82 13.80
C VAL A 37 -2.62 39.30 14.04
N ALA A 38 -3.17 39.64 15.19
CA ALA A 38 -3.13 41.01 15.74
C ALA A 38 -3.08 40.93 17.27
N GLY A 39 -1.94 40.60 17.81
CA GLY A 39 -1.70 40.60 19.25
C GLY A 39 -0.33 40.02 19.55
N SER A 40 0.64 40.89 19.81
CA SER A 40 1.97 40.54 20.26
C SER A 40 1.92 39.98 21.69
N ASP A 41 1.67 38.68 21.82
CA ASP A 41 2.01 37.97 23.05
C ASP A 41 2.84 36.75 22.67
N SER A 42 3.99 36.64 23.33
CA SER A 42 4.94 35.54 23.20
C SER A 42 4.19 34.21 23.37
N GLU A 43 3.94 33.50 22.27
CA GLU A 43 3.34 32.16 22.28
C GLU A 43 4.15 31.27 23.21
N SER A 44 3.60 30.91 24.36
CA SER A 44 4.19 29.96 25.29
C SER A 44 4.08 28.56 24.68
N TYR A 45 5.13 28.13 24.00
CA TYR A 45 5.30 26.71 23.66
C TYR A 45 5.38 25.91 24.95
N LEU A 46 4.80 24.70 24.96
CA LEU A 46 4.96 23.76 26.07
C LEU A 46 6.44 23.49 26.29
N SER A 47 7.04 24.18 27.26
CA SER A 47 8.47 24.13 27.51
C SER A 47 8.89 22.92 28.33
N ASN A 48 7.94 22.28 29.04
CA ASN A 48 8.22 21.15 29.92
C ASN A 48 7.58 19.86 29.42
N PRO A 49 8.38 18.80 29.22
CA PRO A 49 7.86 17.49 28.82
C PRO A 49 6.99 16.78 29.86
N GLU A 50 6.93 17.29 31.09
CA GLU A 50 6.15 16.69 32.20
C GLU A 50 4.65 16.98 32.11
N ASP A 51 4.26 17.98 31.34
CA ASP A 51 2.86 18.40 31.20
C ASP A 51 2.01 17.53 30.25
N ILE A 52 2.53 16.39 29.77
CA ILE A 52 1.84 15.55 28.76
C ILE A 52 0.74 14.65 29.39
N GLU A 53 0.84 14.33 30.68
CA GLU A 53 -0.22 13.59 31.38
C GLU A 53 -1.29 14.55 31.88
N GLY A 54 -2.33 14.79 31.09
CA GLY A 54 -3.47 15.63 31.50
C GLY A 54 -3.81 16.76 30.53
N ILE A 55 -3.09 16.91 29.45
CA ILE A 55 -3.34 17.97 28.47
C ILE A 55 -4.71 17.78 27.81
N ASN A 56 -5.59 18.72 28.04
CA ASN A 56 -6.67 19.02 27.12
C ASN A 56 -6.01 19.50 25.81
N LEU A 57 -5.91 18.60 24.82
CA LEU A 57 -5.27 18.88 23.54
C LEU A 57 -6.04 20.01 22.83
N ASP A 58 -5.60 21.24 23.02
CA ASP A 58 -6.14 22.40 22.32
C ASP A 58 -5.57 22.39 20.89
N GLU A 59 -6.40 21.97 19.92
CA GLU A 59 -6.01 21.88 18.50
C GLU A 59 -5.69 23.24 17.89
N THR A 60 -5.98 24.34 18.60
CA THR A 60 -5.80 25.71 18.09
C THR A 60 -4.37 26.23 18.26
N LYS A 61 -3.59 25.69 19.21
CA LYS A 61 -2.22 26.13 19.50
C LYS A 61 -1.16 25.14 19.00
N PRO A 62 0.00 25.63 18.52
CA PRO A 62 1.10 24.73 18.13
C PRO A 62 1.69 24.05 19.37
N TYR A 63 1.92 22.73 19.28
CA TYR A 63 2.52 21.96 20.37
C TYR A 63 4.03 22.14 20.46
N ILE A 64 4.68 22.36 19.34
CA ILE A 64 6.13 22.58 19.23
C ILE A 64 6.43 23.41 17.99
N ASP A 65 7.43 24.28 18.07
CA ASP A 65 7.89 25.01 16.90
C ASP A 65 8.71 24.08 16.00
N LEU A 66 8.21 23.90 14.79
CA LEU A 66 8.84 23.16 13.69
C LEU A 66 8.98 24.03 12.44
N THR A 67 8.97 25.35 12.60
CA THR A 67 9.22 26.29 11.49
C THR A 67 10.66 26.13 11.03
N VAL A 68 10.86 26.08 9.72
CA VAL A 68 12.20 26.03 9.11
C VAL A 68 12.53 27.43 8.64
N GLU A 69 13.40 28.12 9.35
CA GLU A 69 13.96 29.37 8.86
C GLU A 69 14.89 29.07 7.68
N LEU A 70 14.50 29.52 6.50
CA LEU A 70 15.29 29.34 5.29
C LEU A 70 16.36 30.42 5.21
N THR A 71 17.55 30.11 5.72
CA THR A 71 18.73 30.97 5.51
C THR A 71 19.18 30.92 4.05
N GLU A 72 19.86 31.98 3.57
CA GLU A 72 20.40 32.01 2.21
C GLU A 72 21.32 30.81 1.92
N ALA A 73 22.09 30.37 2.91
CA ALA A 73 22.96 29.20 2.82
C ALA A 73 22.16 27.89 2.59
N GLU A 74 21.00 27.74 3.22
CA GLU A 74 20.12 26.60 3.01
C GLU A 74 19.42 26.64 1.66
N LEU A 75 19.02 27.82 1.19
CA LEU A 75 18.47 28.00 -0.16
C LEU A 75 19.51 27.61 -1.22
N ALA A 76 20.75 28.06 -1.08
CA ALA A 76 21.86 27.67 -1.96
C ALA A 76 22.18 26.18 -1.92
N LYS A 77 22.04 25.53 -0.74
CA LYS A 77 22.19 24.09 -0.57
C LYS A 77 21.09 23.33 -1.31
N ARG A 78 19.83 23.79 -1.22
CA ARG A 78 18.65 23.16 -1.88
C ARG A 78 18.71 23.25 -3.41
N GLN A 79 19.42 24.23 -3.97
CA GLN A 79 19.63 24.35 -5.42
C GLN A 79 20.61 23.33 -5.99
N LYS A 80 21.52 22.76 -5.17
CA LYS A 80 22.52 21.80 -5.62
C LYS A 80 21.88 20.50 -6.09
N LEU A 81 22.38 19.95 -7.19
CA LEU A 81 21.87 18.71 -7.78
C LEU A 81 21.88 17.54 -6.79
N TRP A 82 22.96 17.38 -6.03
CA TRP A 82 23.07 16.30 -5.06
C TRP A 82 21.98 16.38 -3.97
N TRP A 83 21.61 17.59 -3.53
CA TRP A 83 20.55 17.78 -2.56
C TRP A 83 19.18 17.41 -3.16
N ARG A 84 18.91 17.80 -4.42
CA ARG A 84 17.69 17.44 -5.13
C ARG A 84 17.58 15.93 -5.31
N VAL A 85 18.67 15.26 -5.62
CA VAL A 85 18.73 13.79 -5.71
C VAL A 85 18.51 13.16 -4.34
N ALA A 86 19.19 13.64 -3.30
CA ALA A 86 19.00 13.13 -1.94
C ALA A 86 17.56 13.35 -1.44
N HIS A 87 16.96 14.52 -1.69
CA HIS A 87 15.56 14.82 -1.36
C HIS A 87 14.59 13.95 -2.16
N PHE A 88 14.92 13.61 -3.41
CA PHE A 88 14.13 12.66 -4.18
C PHE A 88 14.02 11.28 -3.50
N PHE A 89 15.10 10.82 -2.87
CA PHE A 89 15.11 9.55 -2.14
C PHE A 89 14.52 9.68 -0.72
N TRP A 90 14.79 10.79 -0.04
CA TRP A 90 14.31 10.99 1.32
C TRP A 90 13.74 12.40 1.52
N ASP A 91 12.45 12.50 1.60
CA ASP A 91 11.64 13.72 1.71
C ASP A 91 11.70 14.42 3.10
N GLY A 92 12.45 13.85 4.04
CA GLY A 92 12.69 14.48 5.35
C GLY A 92 13.74 15.58 5.32
N LEU A 93 14.53 15.71 4.25
CA LEU A 93 15.68 16.64 4.20
C LEU A 93 15.30 18.13 4.21
N ASP A 94 14.09 18.48 3.83
CA ASP A 94 13.59 19.87 3.82
C ASP A 94 12.90 20.29 5.12
N LYS A 95 12.79 19.37 6.08
CA LYS A 95 12.06 19.56 7.34
C LYS A 95 12.98 20.02 8.47
N HIS A 96 12.35 20.48 9.55
CA HIS A 96 13.07 20.84 10.76
C HIS A 96 13.89 19.65 11.32
N PRO A 97 15.11 19.85 11.87
CA PRO A 97 15.99 18.76 12.33
C PRO A 97 15.33 17.78 13.30
N LYS A 98 14.47 18.28 14.20
CA LYS A 98 13.69 17.41 15.12
C LYS A 98 12.70 16.52 14.37
N GLU A 99 12.09 17.06 13.33
CA GLU A 99 11.16 16.31 12.47
C GLU A 99 11.91 15.29 11.61
N GLN A 100 13.12 15.63 11.14
CA GLN A 100 13.99 14.68 10.41
C GLN A 100 14.36 13.47 11.27
N LEU A 101 14.82 13.70 12.50
CA LEU A 101 15.17 12.62 13.43
C LEU A 101 13.96 11.77 13.79
N PHE A 102 12.81 12.39 14.00
CA PHE A 102 11.56 11.67 14.24
C PHE A 102 11.17 10.78 13.05
N LEU A 103 11.20 11.31 11.82
CA LEU A 103 10.91 10.54 10.62
C LEU A 103 11.90 9.39 10.42
N LEU A 104 13.18 9.61 10.67
CA LEU A 104 14.19 8.55 10.58
C LEU A 104 13.89 7.41 11.56
N LYS A 105 13.51 7.73 12.81
CA LYS A 105 13.09 6.72 13.78
C LYS A 105 11.84 5.98 13.29
N LEU A 106 10.87 6.71 12.77
CA LEU A 106 9.62 6.15 12.28
C LEU A 106 9.86 5.22 11.07
N ASP A 107 10.67 5.65 10.11
CA ASP A 107 11.04 4.84 8.94
C ASP A 107 11.83 3.59 9.38
N TRP A 108 12.72 3.72 10.37
CA TRP A 108 13.54 2.61 10.85
C TRP A 108 12.76 1.56 11.64
N PHE A 109 11.76 1.96 12.43
CA PHE A 109 10.99 1.05 13.28
C PHE A 109 9.66 0.63 12.64
N LEU A 110 8.76 1.55 12.36
CA LEU A 110 7.43 1.24 11.81
C LEU A 110 7.51 0.68 10.40
N LEU A 111 8.28 1.33 9.51
CA LEU A 111 8.33 0.90 8.12
C LEU A 111 9.04 -0.45 7.96
N SER A 112 10.14 -0.68 8.71
CA SER A 112 10.83 -1.98 8.67
C SER A 112 9.95 -3.12 9.18
N SER A 113 9.21 -2.90 10.27
CA SER A 113 8.24 -3.87 10.80
C SER A 113 7.14 -4.17 9.78
N SER A 114 6.56 -3.13 9.19
CA SER A 114 5.54 -3.28 8.15
C SER A 114 6.05 -4.05 6.92
N MET A 115 7.30 -3.79 6.51
CA MET A 115 7.95 -4.50 5.39
C MET A 115 8.18 -5.97 5.71
N CYS A 116 8.71 -6.28 6.90
CA CYS A 116 8.97 -7.65 7.32
C CYS A 116 7.68 -8.47 7.43
N GLY A 117 6.66 -7.93 8.08
CA GLY A 117 5.40 -8.64 8.26
C GLY A 117 4.64 -8.83 6.95
N TYR A 118 4.63 -7.83 6.06
CA TYR A 118 4.01 -7.97 4.75
C TYR A 118 4.77 -8.93 3.83
N PHE A 119 6.10 -8.97 3.93
CA PHE A 119 6.95 -9.96 3.28
C PHE A 119 6.56 -11.38 3.69
N ILE A 120 6.47 -11.66 4.99
CA ILE A 120 6.12 -12.98 5.51
C ILE A 120 4.71 -13.41 5.11
N LYS A 121 3.75 -12.50 5.18
CA LYS A 121 2.38 -12.76 4.73
C LYS A 121 2.36 -13.26 3.28
N ASN A 122 3.06 -12.56 2.38
CA ASN A 122 3.10 -12.92 0.97
C ASN A 122 3.97 -14.17 0.69
N LEU A 123 5.01 -14.40 1.49
CA LEU A 123 5.81 -15.61 1.41
C LEU A 123 4.96 -16.85 1.74
N ASN A 124 4.20 -16.81 2.84
CA ASN A 124 3.28 -17.88 3.22
C ASN A 124 2.26 -18.20 2.12
N GLN A 125 1.72 -17.18 1.46
CA GLN A 125 0.80 -17.38 0.33
C GLN A 125 1.48 -18.02 -0.87
N SER A 126 2.66 -17.53 -1.26
CA SER A 126 3.41 -18.04 -2.40
C SER A 126 3.89 -19.48 -2.18
N ASN A 127 4.29 -19.80 -0.94
CA ASN A 127 4.80 -21.11 -0.59
C ASN A 127 3.77 -22.24 -0.69
N ILE A 128 2.48 -21.95 -0.57
CA ILE A 128 1.42 -22.96 -0.78
C ILE A 128 1.37 -23.44 -2.22
N SER A 129 1.43 -22.55 -3.19
CA SER A 129 1.40 -22.93 -4.62
C SER A 129 2.66 -23.69 -5.00
N THR A 130 3.78 -23.26 -4.45
CA THR A 130 5.06 -23.94 -4.69
C THR A 130 5.12 -25.30 -4.00
N ALA A 131 4.63 -25.45 -2.78
CA ALA A 131 4.52 -26.72 -2.08
C ALA A 131 3.62 -27.72 -2.83
N TYR A 132 2.50 -27.23 -3.40
CA TYR A 132 1.60 -28.07 -4.21
C TYR A 132 2.31 -28.73 -5.38
N VAL A 133 3.12 -27.96 -6.13
CA VAL A 133 3.86 -28.47 -7.30
C VAL A 133 4.99 -29.43 -6.90
N ASN A 134 5.50 -29.32 -5.67
CA ASN A 134 6.70 -30.03 -5.21
C ASN A 134 6.42 -31.13 -4.17
N GLY A 135 5.38 -31.92 -4.41
CA GLY A 135 5.13 -33.17 -3.69
C GLY A 135 3.98 -33.12 -2.69
N MET A 136 3.34 -31.97 -2.45
CA MET A 136 2.15 -31.90 -1.61
C MET A 136 0.94 -32.55 -2.29
N LYS A 137 0.81 -32.39 -3.62
CA LYS A 137 -0.22 -33.05 -4.42
C LYS A 137 -0.19 -34.56 -4.27
N GLU A 138 0.98 -35.13 -4.44
CA GLU A 138 1.23 -36.58 -4.37
C GLU A 138 1.06 -37.11 -2.94
N TYR A 139 1.52 -36.37 -1.93
CA TYR A 139 1.45 -36.77 -0.52
C TYR A 139 0.00 -36.88 -0.02
N PHE A 140 -0.89 -35.98 -0.43
CA PHE A 140 -2.29 -35.96 -0.04
C PHE A 140 -3.22 -36.61 -1.06
N ASN A 141 -2.67 -37.22 -2.13
CA ASN A 141 -3.46 -37.77 -3.25
C ASN A 141 -4.50 -36.77 -3.78
N MET A 142 -4.07 -35.53 -4.00
CA MET A 142 -4.98 -34.45 -4.37
C MET A 142 -5.55 -34.64 -5.77
N GLU A 143 -6.90 -34.69 -5.85
CA GLU A 143 -7.64 -34.75 -7.09
C GLU A 143 -7.92 -33.34 -7.68
N LYS A 144 -8.50 -33.30 -8.89
CA LYS A 144 -8.60 -32.14 -9.81
C LYS A 144 -8.83 -30.77 -9.18
N ASN A 145 -9.75 -30.62 -8.22
CA ASN A 145 -10.13 -29.29 -7.67
C ASN A 145 -9.72 -29.05 -6.21
N GLN A 146 -9.05 -30.00 -5.57
CA GLN A 146 -8.75 -29.89 -4.14
C GLN A 146 -7.78 -28.76 -3.80
N TYR A 147 -6.86 -28.44 -4.70
CA TYR A 147 -6.02 -27.24 -4.58
C TYR A 147 -6.86 -25.96 -4.60
N ASN A 148 -7.79 -25.86 -5.53
CA ASN A 148 -8.66 -24.69 -5.65
C ASN A 148 -9.53 -24.52 -4.41
N TYR A 149 -10.05 -25.61 -3.82
CA TYR A 149 -10.81 -25.57 -2.56
C TYR A 149 -9.96 -25.03 -1.41
N MET A 150 -8.68 -25.41 -1.33
CA MET A 150 -7.76 -24.90 -0.32
C MET A 150 -7.54 -23.39 -0.45
N VAL A 151 -7.38 -22.88 -1.67
CA VAL A 151 -7.24 -21.44 -1.95
C VAL A 151 -8.55 -20.70 -1.68
N THR A 152 -9.68 -21.29 -2.08
CA THR A 152 -11.01 -20.72 -1.85
C THR A 152 -11.34 -20.62 -0.37
N LEU A 153 -11.05 -21.65 0.44
CA LEU A 153 -11.29 -21.63 1.88
C LEU A 153 -10.46 -20.56 2.59
N TRP A 154 -9.21 -20.36 2.17
CA TRP A 154 -8.42 -19.23 2.65
C TRP A 154 -9.08 -17.89 2.30
N THR A 155 -9.56 -17.73 1.05
CA THR A 155 -10.23 -16.51 0.60
C THR A 155 -11.53 -16.26 1.36
N VAL A 156 -12.34 -17.31 1.63
CA VAL A 156 -13.57 -17.22 2.42
C VAL A 156 -13.26 -16.80 3.86
N GLY A 157 -12.24 -17.40 4.49
CA GLY A 157 -11.75 -16.99 5.80
C GLY A 157 -11.35 -15.51 5.80
N TYR A 158 -10.62 -15.08 4.78
CA TYR A 158 -10.19 -13.69 4.62
C TYR A 158 -11.38 -12.71 4.51
N ILE A 159 -12.39 -13.04 3.72
CA ILE A 159 -13.60 -12.21 3.56
C ILE A 159 -14.35 -12.09 4.89
N ILE A 160 -14.59 -13.22 5.56
CA ILE A 160 -15.32 -13.25 6.83
C ILE A 160 -14.57 -12.48 7.92
N GLY A 161 -13.24 -12.60 7.96
CA GLY A 161 -12.40 -11.94 8.95
C GLY A 161 -12.23 -10.44 8.74
N ALA A 162 -12.34 -9.92 7.52
CA ALA A 162 -11.98 -8.54 7.18
C ALA A 162 -12.75 -7.48 7.99
N ILE A 163 -14.07 -7.61 8.13
CA ILE A 163 -14.91 -6.65 8.87
C ILE A 163 -14.71 -6.77 10.38
N PRO A 164 -14.81 -7.96 11.01
CA PRO A 164 -14.56 -8.12 12.43
C PRO A 164 -13.16 -7.68 12.84
N SER A 165 -12.14 -8.04 12.06
CA SER A 165 -10.76 -7.69 12.29
C SER A 165 -10.55 -6.18 12.36
N ASN A 166 -11.15 -5.44 11.42
CA ASN A 166 -11.09 -3.99 11.42
C ASN A 166 -11.76 -3.36 12.66
N LEU A 167 -12.90 -3.89 13.09
CA LEU A 167 -13.57 -3.42 14.31
C LEU A 167 -12.74 -3.68 15.56
N ILE A 168 -12.02 -4.79 15.62
CA ILE A 168 -11.12 -5.15 16.72
C ILE A 168 -9.92 -4.20 16.74
N LEU A 169 -9.32 -3.88 15.59
CA LEU A 169 -8.19 -2.97 15.46
C LEU A 169 -8.47 -1.59 16.08
N HIS A 170 -9.71 -1.10 16.02
CA HIS A 170 -10.08 0.17 16.66
C HIS A 170 -10.23 0.10 18.19
N ARG A 171 -10.36 -1.12 18.74
CA ARG A 171 -10.53 -1.33 20.20
C ARG A 171 -9.24 -1.71 20.90
N ILE A 172 -8.38 -2.45 20.22
CA ILE A 172 -7.10 -2.94 20.72
C ILE A 172 -5.98 -2.08 20.13
N SER A 173 -4.87 -1.97 20.82
CA SER A 173 -3.66 -1.33 20.31
C SER A 173 -3.18 -2.03 19.03
N ALA A 174 -2.89 -1.27 17.99
CA ALA A 174 -2.43 -1.80 16.69
C ALA A 174 -1.22 -2.74 16.85
N ARG A 175 -0.28 -2.37 17.71
CA ARG A 175 0.92 -3.14 18.07
C ARG A 175 0.59 -4.58 18.49
N TYR A 176 -0.26 -4.73 19.52
CA TYR A 176 -0.62 -6.06 20.03
C TYR A 176 -1.49 -6.83 19.06
N TYR A 177 -2.31 -6.11 18.30
CA TYR A 177 -3.20 -6.73 17.35
C TYR A 177 -2.44 -7.32 16.15
N LEU A 178 -1.62 -6.51 15.48
CA LEU A 178 -0.87 -6.95 14.29
C LEU A 178 0.16 -8.03 14.62
N GLY A 179 0.98 -7.82 15.66
CA GLY A 179 1.96 -8.82 16.07
C GLY A 179 1.31 -10.11 16.61
N GLY A 180 0.16 -10.00 17.28
CA GLY A 180 -0.63 -11.17 17.71
C GLY A 180 -1.15 -11.99 16.53
N LEU A 181 -1.66 -11.32 15.49
CA LEU A 181 -2.09 -11.99 14.25
C LEU A 181 -0.92 -12.73 13.59
N GLU A 182 0.27 -12.09 13.49
CA GLU A 182 1.47 -12.70 12.91
C GLU A 182 1.87 -13.99 13.63
N ILE A 183 1.92 -13.97 14.94
CA ILE A 183 2.25 -15.15 15.75
C ILE A 183 1.19 -16.24 15.59
N CYS A 184 -0.09 -15.88 15.61
CA CYS A 184 -1.17 -16.85 15.48
C CYS A 184 -1.16 -17.57 14.11
N TRP A 185 -0.99 -16.83 12.99
CA TRP A 185 -0.92 -17.53 11.71
C TRP A 185 0.38 -18.32 11.54
N ALA A 186 1.52 -17.87 12.12
CA ALA A 186 2.76 -18.65 12.13
C ALA A 186 2.56 -20.02 12.81
N ILE A 187 1.87 -20.03 13.97
CA ILE A 187 1.52 -21.28 14.67
C ILE A 187 0.63 -22.17 13.78
N LEU A 188 -0.39 -21.60 13.14
CA LEU A 188 -1.27 -22.35 12.23
C LEU A 188 -0.50 -22.93 11.04
N THR A 189 0.47 -22.19 10.50
CA THR A 189 1.31 -22.66 9.40
C THR A 189 2.17 -23.88 9.83
N VAL A 190 2.72 -23.84 11.05
CA VAL A 190 3.43 -25.02 11.62
C VAL A 190 2.49 -26.22 11.75
N LEU A 191 1.24 -26.01 12.18
CA LEU A 191 0.29 -27.11 12.34
C LEU A 191 -0.03 -27.84 11.03
N MET A 192 0.20 -27.22 9.85
CA MET A 192 0.09 -27.91 8.57
C MET A 192 1.07 -29.08 8.44
N ILE A 193 2.23 -29.04 9.13
CA ILE A 193 3.22 -30.11 9.13
C ILE A 193 2.67 -31.38 9.79
N ALA A 194 1.82 -31.21 10.81
CA ALA A 194 1.21 -32.31 11.56
C ALA A 194 0.08 -33.02 10.80
N CYS A 195 -0.38 -32.47 9.67
CA CYS A 195 -1.40 -33.11 8.84
C CYS A 195 -0.87 -34.43 8.27
N LYS A 196 -1.63 -35.51 8.55
CA LYS A 196 -1.30 -36.87 8.09
C LYS A 196 -1.69 -37.04 6.63
N GLN A 197 -1.02 -37.98 5.96
CA GLN A 197 -1.39 -38.47 4.64
C GLN A 197 -2.90 -38.81 4.62
N ASP A 198 -3.59 -38.56 3.55
CA ASP A 198 -5.03 -38.78 3.34
C ASP A 198 -6.03 -37.90 4.16
N LYS A 199 -5.53 -36.99 5.03
CA LYS A 199 -6.40 -36.05 5.80
C LYS A 199 -6.26 -34.61 5.33
N ILE A 200 -6.65 -34.35 4.08
CA ILE A 200 -6.63 -33.01 3.49
C ILE A 200 -7.56 -32.01 4.21
N GLN A 201 -8.61 -32.50 4.89
CA GLN A 201 -9.56 -31.68 5.63
C GLN A 201 -8.88 -30.83 6.71
N GLY A 202 -7.80 -31.35 7.32
CA GLY A 202 -6.99 -30.59 8.29
C GLY A 202 -6.37 -29.36 7.66
N ILE A 203 -5.86 -29.47 6.43
CA ILE A 203 -5.28 -28.34 5.70
C ILE A 203 -6.37 -27.32 5.34
N TYR A 204 -7.53 -27.77 4.92
CA TYR A 204 -8.67 -26.90 4.62
C TYR A 204 -9.08 -26.05 5.82
N ALA A 205 -9.20 -26.68 7.00
CA ALA A 205 -9.51 -25.97 8.24
C ALA A 205 -8.42 -24.95 8.61
N ILE A 206 -7.15 -25.37 8.56
CA ILE A 206 -6.03 -24.47 8.87
C ILE A 206 -6.00 -23.30 7.88
N ARG A 207 -6.16 -23.52 6.59
CA ARG A 207 -6.17 -22.46 5.57
C ARG A 207 -7.31 -21.46 5.78
N PHE A 208 -8.48 -21.92 6.19
CA PHE A 208 -9.58 -21.02 6.55
C PHE A 208 -9.21 -20.11 7.71
N PHE A 209 -8.67 -20.65 8.81
CA PHE A 209 -8.26 -19.84 9.96
C PHE A 209 -7.06 -18.93 9.65
N VAL A 210 -6.10 -19.36 8.84
CA VAL A 210 -5.01 -18.49 8.36
C VAL A 210 -5.59 -17.32 7.58
N GLY A 211 -6.51 -17.56 6.65
CA GLY A 211 -7.20 -16.50 5.90
C GLY A 211 -7.92 -15.52 6.82
N LEU A 212 -8.63 -16.02 7.82
CA LEU A 212 -9.34 -15.21 8.81
C LEU A 212 -8.39 -14.30 9.60
N LEU A 213 -7.23 -14.79 10.03
CA LEU A 213 -6.24 -14.00 10.75
C LEU A 213 -5.51 -13.00 9.83
N GLU A 214 -5.14 -13.38 8.62
CA GLU A 214 -4.45 -12.51 7.66
C GLU A 214 -5.31 -11.35 7.14
N SER A 215 -6.64 -11.45 7.25
CA SER A 215 -7.59 -10.51 6.66
C SER A 215 -7.46 -9.07 7.17
N GLY A 216 -7.12 -8.91 8.44
CA GLY A 216 -6.97 -7.60 9.07
C GLY A 216 -5.59 -6.99 8.93
N TYR A 217 -4.62 -7.75 8.43
CA TYR A 217 -3.23 -7.32 8.45
C TYR A 217 -2.96 -6.17 7.49
N PHE A 218 -3.31 -6.32 6.20
CA PHE A 218 -3.11 -5.27 5.21
C PHE A 218 -3.88 -3.98 5.52
N PRO A 219 -5.20 -4.02 5.79
CA PRO A 219 -5.92 -2.81 6.20
C PRO A 219 -5.37 -2.18 7.48
N GLY A 220 -4.91 -3.01 8.42
CA GLY A 220 -4.29 -2.56 9.66
C GLY A 220 -2.97 -1.82 9.43
N LEU A 221 -2.11 -2.32 8.56
CA LEU A 221 -0.88 -1.64 8.16
C LEU A 221 -1.17 -0.31 7.45
N GLU A 222 -2.06 -0.30 6.47
CA GLU A 222 -2.46 0.93 5.76
C GLU A 222 -3.03 1.97 6.71
N TYR A 223 -3.85 1.55 7.67
CA TYR A 223 -4.36 2.43 8.71
C TYR A 223 -3.24 2.99 9.58
N LEU A 224 -2.31 2.14 10.04
CA LEU A 224 -1.22 2.53 10.93
C LEU A 224 -0.25 3.46 10.21
N VAL A 225 0.26 3.09 9.06
CA VAL A 225 1.16 3.90 8.22
C VAL A 225 0.51 5.24 7.87
N GLY A 226 -0.76 5.21 7.41
CA GLY A 226 -1.51 6.43 7.11
C GLY A 226 -1.83 7.32 8.32
N SER A 227 -1.70 6.82 9.57
CA SER A 227 -1.86 7.62 10.78
C SER A 227 -0.61 8.42 11.16
N TRP A 228 0.58 7.99 10.71
CA TRP A 228 1.86 8.58 11.07
C TRP A 228 2.45 9.49 10.00
N TYR A 229 2.28 9.14 8.73
CA TYR A 229 2.86 9.87 7.62
C TYR A 229 1.89 10.89 7.01
N SER A 230 2.44 11.98 6.47
CA SER A 230 1.67 12.95 5.72
C SER A 230 1.22 12.40 4.37
N PRO A 231 0.14 12.95 3.76
CA PRO A 231 -0.34 12.50 2.45
C PRO A 231 0.71 12.57 1.33
N THR A 232 1.66 13.49 1.43
CA THR A 232 2.76 13.65 0.46
C THR A 232 3.88 12.62 0.61
N GLU A 233 4.01 12.03 1.81
CA GLU A 233 5.03 11.03 2.15
C GLU A 233 4.53 9.59 1.98
N LEU A 234 3.20 9.45 1.94
CA LEU A 234 2.53 8.16 2.12
C LEU A 234 2.77 7.19 0.97
N SER A 235 2.82 7.69 -0.28
CA SER A 235 2.98 6.83 -1.46
C SER A 235 4.28 6.05 -1.44
N LYS A 236 5.40 6.69 -1.10
CA LYS A 236 6.71 6.02 -0.97
C LYS A 236 6.66 4.91 0.09
N ARG A 237 6.12 5.22 1.27
CA ARG A 237 6.08 4.28 2.40
C ARG A 237 5.14 3.11 2.14
N SER A 238 3.95 3.37 1.61
CA SER A 238 3.03 2.30 1.19
C SER A 238 3.65 1.41 0.11
N SER A 239 4.46 2.00 -0.79
CA SER A 239 5.15 1.23 -1.81
C SER A 239 6.25 0.34 -1.26
N TYR A 240 6.98 0.76 -0.23
CA TYR A 240 8.04 -0.08 0.36
C TYR A 240 7.49 -1.39 0.91
N PHE A 241 6.41 -1.37 1.69
CA PHE A 241 5.85 -2.62 2.16
C PHE A 241 5.16 -3.41 1.04
N ALA A 242 4.52 -2.77 0.06
CA ALA A 242 3.98 -3.46 -1.10
C ALA A 242 5.08 -4.18 -1.91
N VAL A 243 6.23 -3.51 -2.11
CA VAL A 243 7.42 -4.07 -2.76
C VAL A 243 7.97 -5.25 -1.98
N SER A 244 7.96 -5.21 -0.64
CA SER A 244 8.40 -6.36 0.18
C SER A 244 7.55 -7.60 -0.08
N GLY A 245 6.25 -7.45 -0.31
CA GLY A 245 5.37 -8.55 -0.70
C GLY A 245 5.72 -9.13 -2.08
N THR A 246 6.05 -8.29 -3.06
CA THR A 246 6.51 -8.74 -4.37
C THR A 246 7.88 -9.44 -4.28
N ALA A 247 8.78 -8.95 -3.40
CA ALA A 247 10.06 -9.58 -3.13
C ALA A 247 9.91 -10.97 -2.49
N ALA A 248 8.92 -11.15 -1.63
CA ALA A 248 8.59 -12.45 -1.05
C ALA A 248 8.20 -13.47 -2.14
N SER A 249 7.34 -13.07 -3.06
CA SER A 249 6.96 -13.92 -4.20
C SER A 249 8.14 -14.23 -5.12
N MET A 250 9.04 -13.27 -5.32
CA MET A 250 10.28 -13.47 -6.10
C MET A 250 11.22 -14.48 -5.44
N ILE A 251 11.32 -14.48 -4.12
CA ILE A 251 12.24 -15.32 -3.35
C ILE A 251 11.66 -16.73 -3.11
N SER A 252 10.35 -16.90 -3.08
CA SER A 252 9.66 -18.16 -2.80
C SER A 252 10.16 -19.32 -3.70
N GLY A 253 10.29 -19.12 -5.01
CA GLY A 253 10.78 -20.13 -5.94
C GLY A 253 12.22 -20.57 -5.68
N PRO A 254 13.20 -19.66 -5.64
CA PRO A 254 14.59 -19.98 -5.29
C PRO A 254 14.75 -20.61 -3.90
N LEU A 255 14.00 -20.15 -2.90
CA LEU A 255 13.99 -20.73 -1.55
C LEU A 255 13.57 -22.20 -1.60
N GLN A 256 12.52 -22.50 -2.34
CA GLN A 256 12.03 -23.86 -2.50
C GLN A 256 13.05 -24.74 -3.18
N GLU A 257 13.70 -24.28 -4.25
CA GLU A 257 14.74 -25.05 -4.94
C GLU A 257 15.91 -25.38 -3.97
N ALA A 258 16.32 -24.42 -3.14
CA ALA A 258 17.35 -24.62 -2.12
C ALA A 258 16.93 -25.67 -1.08
N VAL A 259 15.67 -25.61 -0.62
CA VAL A 259 15.09 -26.58 0.32
C VAL A 259 15.03 -27.98 -0.30
N LEU A 260 14.57 -28.11 -1.53
CA LEU A 260 14.50 -29.37 -2.24
C LEU A 260 15.87 -30.03 -2.38
N ARG A 261 16.88 -29.26 -2.76
CA ARG A 261 18.27 -29.81 -2.89
C ARG A 261 18.85 -30.23 -1.57
N ARG A 262 18.64 -29.48 -0.50
CA ARG A 262 19.28 -29.74 0.80
C ARG A 262 18.58 -30.81 1.61
N PHE A 263 17.26 -30.91 1.54
CA PHE A 263 16.42 -31.76 2.39
C PHE A 263 15.73 -32.92 1.65
N SER A 264 16.15 -33.25 0.42
CA SER A 264 15.60 -34.35 -0.38
C SER A 264 15.68 -35.72 0.30
N LYS A 265 16.65 -35.93 1.19
CA LYS A 265 16.87 -37.17 1.94
C LYS A 265 16.46 -37.10 3.42
N SER A 266 15.70 -36.09 3.81
CA SER A 266 15.28 -35.91 5.20
C SER A 266 14.06 -36.77 5.56
N VAL A 267 13.82 -36.97 6.86
CA VAL A 267 12.65 -37.71 7.37
C VAL A 267 11.32 -37.02 7.01
N LEU A 268 11.33 -35.69 6.96
CA LEU A 268 10.19 -34.91 6.51
C LEU A 268 10.22 -34.76 4.99
N THR A 269 9.02 -34.84 4.38
CA THR A 269 8.88 -34.57 2.94
C THR A 269 9.34 -33.14 2.62
N PRO A 270 9.98 -32.88 1.47
CA PRO A 270 10.54 -31.57 1.15
C PRO A 270 9.55 -30.40 1.28
N PHE A 271 8.28 -30.57 0.86
CA PHE A 271 7.29 -29.49 0.97
C PHE A 271 6.95 -29.12 2.44
N LYS A 272 7.05 -30.06 3.40
CA LYS A 272 6.85 -29.77 4.83
C LYS A 272 7.95 -28.87 5.39
N TRP A 273 9.17 -29.00 4.88
CA TRP A 273 10.25 -28.09 5.25
C TRP A 273 9.99 -26.65 4.88
N MET A 274 9.21 -26.38 3.82
CA MET A 274 8.79 -25.03 3.49
C MET A 274 8.01 -24.39 4.64
N PHE A 275 7.06 -25.13 5.22
CA PHE A 275 6.29 -24.64 6.38
C PHE A 275 7.13 -24.47 7.64
N VAL A 276 8.17 -25.30 7.82
CA VAL A 276 9.15 -25.09 8.90
C VAL A 276 9.90 -23.78 8.71
N PHE A 277 10.41 -23.51 7.51
CA PHE A 277 11.11 -22.26 7.21
C PHE A 277 10.20 -21.04 7.33
N ASP A 278 8.97 -21.13 6.84
CA ASP A 278 7.98 -20.08 7.03
C ASP A 278 7.80 -19.73 8.51
N ALA A 279 7.67 -20.72 9.35
CA ALA A 279 7.49 -20.51 10.78
C ALA A 279 8.74 -19.94 11.46
N VAL A 280 9.92 -20.49 11.13
CA VAL A 280 11.20 -20.04 11.70
C VAL A 280 11.47 -18.56 11.37
N ILE A 281 11.00 -18.07 10.22
CA ILE A 281 11.13 -16.66 9.84
C ILE A 281 9.97 -15.83 10.40
N SER A 282 8.73 -16.35 10.38
CA SER A 282 7.53 -15.61 10.81
C SER A 282 7.52 -15.33 12.32
N PHE A 283 7.97 -16.29 13.13
CA PHE A 283 7.92 -16.16 14.60
C PHE A 283 8.76 -15.00 15.15
N PRO A 284 10.05 -14.87 14.79
CA PRO A 284 10.85 -13.71 15.19
C PRO A 284 10.29 -12.39 14.68
N ILE A 285 9.70 -12.36 13.47
CA ILE A 285 9.11 -11.16 12.89
C ILE A 285 7.86 -10.76 13.68
N GLY A 286 6.98 -11.70 14.02
CA GLY A 286 5.81 -11.42 14.86
C GLY A 286 6.19 -10.88 16.24
N ILE A 287 7.26 -11.42 16.85
CA ILE A 287 7.83 -10.89 18.09
C ILE A 287 8.38 -9.48 17.86
N TYR A 288 9.11 -9.25 16.78
CA TYR A 288 9.63 -7.93 16.41
C TYR A 288 8.51 -6.90 16.28
N THR A 289 7.42 -7.22 15.56
CA THR A 289 6.23 -6.37 15.42
C THR A 289 5.62 -6.04 16.79
N LEU A 290 5.48 -7.02 17.70
CA LEU A 290 4.96 -6.79 19.06
C LEU A 290 5.77 -5.78 19.87
N PHE A 291 7.09 -5.71 19.70
CA PHE A 291 7.95 -4.82 20.48
C PHE A 291 8.18 -3.48 19.78
N VAL A 292 8.10 -3.42 18.46
CA VAL A 292 8.58 -2.29 17.66
C VAL A 292 7.45 -1.46 17.11
N ASP A 293 6.31 -2.03 16.72
CA ASP A 293 5.22 -1.23 16.16
C ASP A 293 4.70 -0.21 17.16
N PRO A 294 4.62 1.08 16.77
CA PRO A 294 3.99 2.09 17.60
C PRO A 294 2.46 1.96 17.48
N ASN A 295 1.76 2.45 18.47
CA ASN A 295 0.32 2.70 18.36
C ASN A 295 0.06 3.93 17.47
N THR A 296 -1.17 4.42 17.41
CA THR A 296 -1.46 5.71 16.75
C THR A 296 -0.73 6.87 17.44
N PRO A 297 -0.46 7.99 16.79
CA PRO A 297 0.27 9.13 17.36
C PRO A 297 -0.26 9.64 18.71
N SER A 298 -1.59 9.58 18.90
CA SER A 298 -2.25 10.02 20.15
C SER A 298 -2.16 9.02 21.30
N THR A 299 -1.88 7.74 21.04
CA THR A 299 -1.90 6.66 22.04
C THR A 299 -0.60 5.89 22.12
N THR A 300 0.47 6.39 21.49
CA THR A 300 1.75 5.69 21.39
C THR A 300 2.48 5.67 22.75
N ASP A 301 2.97 4.49 23.10
CA ASP A 301 3.82 4.20 24.25
C ASP A 301 5.15 3.54 23.82
N ALA A 302 5.53 3.70 22.54
CA ALA A 302 6.72 3.08 21.99
C ALA A 302 7.99 3.56 22.73
N TRP A 303 8.80 2.61 23.19
CA TRP A 303 9.99 2.82 24.02
C TRP A 303 11.09 3.67 23.38
N TYR A 304 11.13 3.74 22.05
CA TYR A 304 12.10 4.50 21.28
C TYR A 304 11.67 5.95 21.00
N PHE A 305 10.42 6.32 21.31
CA PHE A 305 9.94 7.69 21.20
C PHE A 305 10.13 8.46 22.50
N THR A 306 10.78 9.61 22.39
CA THR A 306 10.88 10.58 23.48
C THR A 306 9.58 11.39 23.61
N LYS A 307 9.41 12.10 24.72
CA LYS A 307 8.29 13.04 24.88
C LYS A 307 8.27 14.10 23.77
N GLN A 308 9.44 14.57 23.32
CA GLN A 308 9.55 15.49 22.19
C GLN A 308 9.09 14.87 20.87
N ASP A 309 9.42 13.62 20.60
CA ASP A 309 8.97 12.91 19.40
C ASP A 309 7.43 12.80 19.35
N LYS A 310 6.78 12.60 20.52
CA LYS A 310 5.31 12.59 20.62
C LYS A 310 4.70 13.95 20.28
N LEU A 311 5.29 15.04 20.77
CA LEU A 311 4.86 16.40 20.43
C LEU A 311 5.05 16.70 18.93
N VAL A 312 6.17 16.28 18.34
CA VAL A 312 6.41 16.40 16.89
C VAL A 312 5.33 15.64 16.12
N ALA A 313 4.98 14.42 16.54
CA ALA A 313 3.95 13.62 15.89
C ALA A 313 2.57 14.30 15.93
N LEU A 314 2.18 14.84 17.08
CA LEU A 314 0.91 15.56 17.25
C LEU A 314 0.88 16.85 16.42
N GLU A 315 1.98 17.63 16.43
CA GLU A 315 2.08 18.85 15.64
C GLU A 315 2.00 18.58 14.15
N ARG A 316 2.64 17.52 13.66
CA ARG A 316 2.51 17.09 12.26
C ARG A 316 1.06 16.79 11.89
N ARG A 317 0.33 16.09 12.77
CA ARG A 317 -1.10 15.78 12.57
C ARG A 317 -1.94 17.05 12.55
N ARG A 318 -1.67 17.99 13.46
CA ARG A 318 -2.35 19.29 13.51
C ARG A 318 -2.14 20.09 12.22
N ARG A 319 -0.89 20.20 11.73
CA ARG A 319 -0.57 20.91 10.48
C ARG A 319 -1.30 20.38 9.26
N ILE A 320 -1.59 19.08 9.22
CA ILE A 320 -2.31 18.46 8.10
C ILE A 320 -3.84 18.63 8.27
N GLY A 321 -4.30 19.23 9.36
CA GLY A 321 -5.73 19.32 9.67
C GLY A 321 -6.38 17.96 9.95
N ALA A 322 -5.58 16.94 10.27
CA ALA A 322 -6.09 15.63 10.60
C ALA A 322 -6.65 15.62 12.02
N GLN A 323 -7.88 15.15 12.19
CA GLN A 323 -8.49 15.04 13.52
C GLN A 323 -7.62 14.18 14.42
N LEU A 324 -7.20 14.73 15.57
CA LEU A 324 -6.49 13.97 16.60
C LEU A 324 -7.41 12.89 17.14
N ASN A 325 -7.05 11.66 16.88
CA ASN A 325 -7.95 10.53 17.02
C ASN A 325 -8.10 10.12 18.48
N THR A 326 -9.11 10.67 19.12
CA THR A 326 -9.72 10.00 20.28
C THR A 326 -10.44 8.76 19.77
N ARG A 327 -10.33 7.61 20.48
CA ARG A 327 -10.98 6.32 20.13
C ARG A 327 -12.47 6.52 19.85
N ARG A 328 -12.83 6.93 18.61
CA ARG A 328 -14.22 7.21 18.23
C ARG A 328 -14.91 5.90 17.88
N LYS A 329 -16.07 5.66 18.49
CA LYS A 329 -16.92 4.50 18.19
C LYS A 329 -17.62 4.69 16.83
N TYR A 330 -17.64 3.66 16.00
CA TYR A 330 -18.50 3.63 14.82
C TYR A 330 -19.97 3.66 15.23
N THR A 331 -20.65 4.73 14.90
CA THR A 331 -22.10 4.88 15.10
C THR A 331 -22.79 4.65 13.75
N TRP A 332 -23.94 3.99 13.74
CA TRP A 332 -24.71 3.79 12.51
C TRP A 332 -24.99 5.08 11.74
N LYS A 333 -25.24 6.18 12.44
CA LYS A 333 -25.39 7.51 11.84
C LYS A 333 -24.13 7.94 11.08
N LYS A 334 -22.93 7.71 11.64
CA LYS A 334 -21.65 8.04 11.00
C LYS A 334 -21.39 7.13 9.79
N ILE A 335 -21.63 5.83 9.92
CA ILE A 335 -21.50 4.87 8.81
C ILE A 335 -22.42 5.26 7.65
N LYS A 336 -23.71 5.56 7.93
CA LYS A 336 -24.66 6.00 6.90
C LYS A 336 -24.20 7.26 6.19
N SER A 337 -23.53 8.19 6.89
CA SER A 337 -22.99 9.40 6.28
C SER A 337 -21.87 9.13 5.26
N PHE A 338 -21.13 8.01 5.38
CA PHE A 338 -20.12 7.64 4.40
C PHE A 338 -20.72 7.29 3.05
N PHE A 339 -21.90 6.62 3.06
CA PHE A 339 -22.61 6.26 1.83
C PHE A 339 -23.21 7.46 1.08
N ASN A 340 -23.28 8.63 1.68
CA ASN A 340 -23.70 9.85 0.98
C ASN A 340 -22.59 10.47 0.11
N THR A 341 -21.42 9.82 0.04
CA THR A 341 -20.27 10.32 -0.71
C THR A 341 -19.91 9.38 -1.85
N TRP A 342 -19.56 9.94 -3.01
CA TRP A 342 -19.21 9.17 -4.21
C TRP A 342 -18.00 8.23 -4.05
N HIS A 343 -17.12 8.53 -3.10
CA HIS A 343 -15.90 7.75 -2.84
C HIS A 343 -16.18 6.27 -2.53
N ILE A 344 -17.26 5.99 -1.78
CA ILE A 344 -17.68 4.64 -1.38
C ILE A 344 -18.15 3.79 -2.58
N TYR A 345 -18.52 4.42 -3.68
CA TYR A 345 -19.00 3.71 -4.87
C TYR A 345 -17.91 3.55 -5.92
N VAL A 346 -17.10 4.57 -6.13
CA VAL A 346 -16.14 4.60 -7.24
C VAL A 346 -14.87 3.83 -6.90
N PHE A 347 -14.27 4.04 -5.72
CA PHE A 347 -13.00 3.38 -5.38
C PHE A 347 -13.11 1.88 -5.17
N PRO A 348 -14.17 1.33 -4.54
CA PRO A 348 -14.33 -0.13 -4.45
C PRO A 348 -14.45 -0.79 -5.82
N VAL A 349 -15.18 -0.20 -6.77
CA VAL A 349 -15.28 -0.75 -8.12
C VAL A 349 -13.95 -0.63 -8.87
N LEU A 350 -13.26 0.49 -8.74
CA LEU A 350 -11.93 0.69 -9.34
C LEU A 350 -10.93 -0.37 -8.85
N PHE A 351 -10.89 -0.61 -7.53
CA PHE A 351 -9.98 -1.60 -6.95
C PHE A 351 -10.43 -3.04 -7.24
N LEU A 352 -11.73 -3.29 -7.34
CA LEU A 352 -12.27 -4.57 -7.80
C LEU A 352 -11.77 -4.89 -9.22
N CYS A 353 -11.84 -3.91 -10.14
CA CYS A 353 -11.29 -4.06 -11.48
C CYS A 353 -9.79 -4.38 -11.42
N TYR A 354 -9.02 -3.61 -10.64
CA TYR A 354 -7.59 -3.84 -10.45
C TYR A 354 -7.30 -5.27 -9.94
N ASN A 355 -7.92 -5.66 -8.82
CA ASN A 355 -7.62 -6.92 -8.15
C ASN A 355 -7.96 -8.15 -9.03
N ASN A 356 -9.08 -8.12 -9.75
CA ASN A 356 -9.46 -9.21 -10.65
C ASN A 356 -8.59 -9.25 -11.92
N THR A 357 -8.09 -8.12 -12.40
CA THR A 357 -7.16 -8.10 -13.55
C THR A 357 -5.77 -8.62 -13.19
N CYS A 358 -5.37 -8.58 -11.90
CA CYS A 358 -4.16 -9.23 -11.42
C CYS A 358 -4.19 -10.76 -11.58
N ALA A 359 -5.36 -11.37 -11.77
CA ALA A 359 -5.47 -12.81 -12.03
C ALA A 359 -4.69 -13.24 -13.27
N ALA A 360 -4.56 -12.40 -14.29
CA ALA A 360 -3.77 -12.69 -15.49
C ALA A 360 -2.30 -13.01 -15.21
N THR A 361 -1.76 -12.49 -14.12
CA THR A 361 -0.37 -12.71 -13.70
C THR A 361 -0.23 -13.63 -12.48
N SER A 362 -1.25 -13.70 -11.63
CA SER A 362 -1.25 -14.62 -10.47
C SER A 362 -1.53 -16.08 -10.89
N GLN A 363 -2.25 -16.29 -11.98
CA GLN A 363 -2.36 -17.60 -12.60
C GLN A 363 -1.05 -17.97 -13.30
N PRO A 364 -0.68 -19.26 -13.37
CA PRO A 364 0.60 -19.71 -13.93
C PRO A 364 0.64 -19.65 -15.47
N THR A 365 -0.02 -18.67 -16.07
CA THR A 365 -0.17 -18.55 -17.54
C THR A 365 1.17 -18.43 -18.23
N PHE A 366 2.07 -17.58 -17.72
CA PHE A 366 3.40 -17.38 -18.28
C PHE A 366 4.27 -18.63 -18.16
N THR A 367 4.26 -19.30 -17.01
CA THR A 367 5.01 -20.56 -16.79
C THR A 367 4.47 -21.69 -17.67
N THR A 368 3.14 -21.76 -17.83
CA THR A 368 2.46 -22.75 -18.63
C THR A 368 2.80 -22.60 -20.12
N TRP A 369 2.82 -21.38 -20.63
CA TRP A 369 3.25 -21.08 -21.99
C TRP A 369 4.69 -21.48 -22.23
N MET A 370 5.63 -21.14 -21.33
CA MET A 370 7.03 -21.54 -21.44
C MET A 370 7.22 -23.07 -21.41
N LYS A 371 6.39 -23.75 -20.60
CA LYS A 371 6.48 -25.21 -20.43
C LYS A 371 5.91 -25.97 -21.63
N TYR A 372 4.73 -25.61 -22.12
CA TYR A 372 4.00 -26.37 -23.13
C TYR A 372 4.31 -25.92 -24.57
N ASP A 373 4.40 -24.62 -24.83
CA ASP A 373 4.66 -24.11 -26.18
C ASP A 373 6.15 -23.99 -26.48
N LEU A 374 6.91 -23.35 -25.60
CA LEU A 374 8.36 -23.18 -25.80
C LEU A 374 9.19 -24.40 -25.36
N LYS A 375 8.59 -25.34 -24.62
CA LYS A 375 9.24 -26.58 -24.12
C LYS A 375 10.57 -26.30 -23.41
N LEU A 376 10.64 -25.21 -22.65
CA LEU A 376 11.85 -24.82 -21.92
C LEU A 376 12.11 -25.77 -20.73
N PRO A 377 13.37 -25.97 -20.33
CA PRO A 377 13.70 -26.78 -19.13
C PRO A 377 13.19 -26.09 -17.86
N SER A 378 12.92 -26.92 -16.83
CA SER A 378 12.34 -26.48 -15.54
C SER A 378 13.10 -25.34 -14.87
N SER A 379 14.43 -25.35 -14.93
CA SER A 379 15.26 -24.28 -14.39
C SER A 379 14.96 -22.91 -15.03
N LYS A 380 14.62 -22.85 -16.31
CA LYS A 380 14.32 -21.59 -17.00
C LYS A 380 12.93 -21.08 -16.69
N TYR A 381 11.88 -21.90 -16.77
CA TYR A 381 10.52 -21.44 -16.53
C TYR A 381 10.25 -21.09 -15.04
N ASN A 382 11.12 -21.49 -14.09
CA ASN A 382 11.06 -21.06 -12.69
C ASN A 382 11.78 -19.72 -12.45
N ILE A 383 12.84 -19.41 -13.23
CA ILE A 383 13.63 -18.18 -13.05
C ILE A 383 12.97 -16.96 -13.75
N TYR A 384 12.42 -17.14 -14.96
CA TYR A 384 11.88 -16.02 -15.72
C TYR A 384 10.74 -15.25 -14.99
N PRO A 385 9.79 -15.89 -14.29
CA PRO A 385 8.81 -15.16 -13.48
C PRO A 385 9.42 -14.27 -12.40
N SER A 386 10.55 -14.69 -11.82
CA SER A 386 11.28 -13.88 -10.83
C SER A 386 11.82 -12.58 -11.45
N SER A 387 12.26 -12.61 -12.72
CA SER A 387 12.70 -11.40 -13.43
C SER A 387 11.56 -10.41 -13.66
N LEU A 388 10.35 -10.93 -13.93
CA LEU A 388 9.13 -10.12 -14.04
C LEU A 388 8.82 -9.38 -12.72
N SER A 389 8.86 -10.10 -11.61
CA SER A 389 8.67 -9.53 -10.28
C SER A 389 9.76 -8.51 -9.94
N GLY A 390 11.03 -8.79 -10.28
CA GLY A 390 12.14 -7.86 -10.09
C GLY A 390 11.98 -6.56 -10.86
N ALA A 391 11.58 -6.62 -12.14
CA ALA A 391 11.25 -5.43 -12.92
C ALA A 391 10.07 -4.66 -12.31
N GLY A 392 9.03 -5.38 -11.86
CA GLY A 392 7.86 -4.80 -11.18
C GLY A 392 8.25 -3.99 -9.94
N ILE A 393 9.17 -4.50 -9.11
CA ILE A 393 9.73 -3.79 -7.96
C ILE A 393 10.38 -2.47 -8.39
N GLY A 394 11.25 -2.51 -9.40
CA GLY A 394 11.93 -1.33 -9.92
C GLY A 394 10.96 -0.25 -10.38
N PHE A 395 9.99 -0.61 -11.20
CA PHE A 395 8.96 0.32 -11.69
C PHE A 395 8.05 0.84 -10.57
N THR A 396 7.68 0.01 -9.59
CA THR A 396 6.88 0.45 -8.44
C THR A 396 7.59 1.54 -7.65
N LEU A 397 8.86 1.36 -7.36
CA LEU A 397 9.66 2.37 -6.66
C LEU A 397 9.78 3.65 -7.49
N ILE A 398 10.16 3.54 -8.77
CA ILE A 398 10.31 4.70 -9.67
C ILE A 398 9.00 5.52 -9.72
N PHE A 399 7.86 4.88 -9.93
CA PHE A 399 6.58 5.57 -10.02
C PHE A 399 6.13 6.16 -8.69
N SER A 400 6.42 5.51 -7.58
CA SER A 400 6.09 6.04 -6.26
C SER A 400 6.93 7.25 -5.90
N TYR A 401 8.23 7.19 -6.17
CA TYR A 401 9.10 8.36 -5.99
C TYR A 401 8.72 9.52 -6.89
N LEU A 402 8.43 9.25 -8.17
CA LEU A 402 8.01 10.27 -9.12
C LEU A 402 6.67 10.89 -8.72
N HIS A 403 5.74 10.08 -8.24
CA HIS A 403 4.45 10.54 -7.73
C HIS A 403 4.62 11.50 -6.56
N ASP A 404 5.43 11.15 -5.55
CA ASP A 404 5.62 11.98 -4.36
C ASP A 404 6.43 13.24 -4.70
N PHE A 405 7.45 13.13 -5.56
CA PHE A 405 8.22 14.27 -6.06
C PHE A 405 7.33 15.32 -6.77
N LEU A 406 6.33 14.87 -7.51
CA LEU A 406 5.36 15.72 -8.20
C LEU A 406 4.16 16.11 -7.32
N GLY A 407 4.28 15.95 -6.00
CA GLY A 407 3.27 16.37 -5.03
C GLY A 407 1.97 15.56 -5.09
N GLY A 408 2.05 14.31 -5.50
CA GLY A 408 0.93 13.37 -5.47
C GLY A 408 -0.19 13.68 -6.50
N ARG A 409 0.09 14.44 -7.54
CA ARG A 409 -0.92 14.84 -8.55
C ARG A 409 -1.14 13.79 -9.65
N LEU A 410 -0.27 12.76 -9.72
CA LEU A 410 -0.21 11.84 -10.86
C LEU A 410 -0.91 10.48 -10.64
N ASN A 411 -1.56 10.23 -9.50
CA ASN A 411 -2.19 8.92 -9.23
C ASN A 411 -3.05 8.42 -10.38
N HIS A 412 -3.90 9.28 -10.93
CA HIS A 412 -4.81 8.93 -12.01
C HIS A 412 -4.09 8.57 -13.32
N TYR A 413 -2.92 9.17 -13.59
CA TYR A 413 -2.12 8.81 -14.77
C TYR A 413 -1.49 7.43 -14.60
N PHE A 414 -0.94 7.11 -13.42
CA PHE A 414 -0.32 5.81 -13.17
C PHE A 414 -1.35 4.67 -13.13
N VAL A 415 -2.53 4.94 -12.53
CA VAL A 415 -3.64 3.98 -12.55
C VAL A 415 -4.19 3.82 -13.97
N GLY A 416 -4.31 4.91 -14.74
CA GLY A 416 -4.70 4.86 -16.14
C GLY A 416 -3.70 4.08 -17.01
N LEU A 417 -2.40 4.33 -16.83
CA LEU A 417 -1.33 3.60 -17.52
C LEU A 417 -1.38 2.10 -17.22
N TYR A 418 -1.63 1.73 -15.96
CA TYR A 418 -1.83 0.34 -15.56
C TYR A 418 -2.88 -0.34 -16.45
N PHE A 419 -4.09 0.23 -16.51
CA PHE A 419 -5.18 -0.38 -17.29
C PHE A 419 -4.90 -0.39 -18.80
N ILE A 420 -4.26 0.65 -19.33
CA ILE A 420 -3.87 0.71 -20.76
C ILE A 420 -2.89 -0.43 -21.10
N CYS A 421 -1.88 -0.66 -20.25
CA CYS A 421 -0.93 -1.75 -20.43
C CYS A 421 -1.63 -3.12 -20.45
N LEU A 422 -2.57 -3.34 -19.51
CA LEU A 422 -3.30 -4.61 -19.45
C LEU A 422 -4.26 -4.79 -20.62
N ILE A 423 -4.94 -3.75 -21.07
CA ILE A 423 -5.77 -3.80 -22.28
C ILE A 423 -4.92 -4.27 -23.46
N PHE A 424 -3.78 -3.65 -23.69
CA PHE A 424 -2.90 -3.99 -24.80
C PHE A 424 -2.35 -5.42 -24.68
N GLY A 425 -1.72 -5.75 -23.57
CA GLY A 425 -1.06 -7.04 -23.39
C GLY A 425 -2.04 -8.21 -23.37
N CYS A 426 -3.18 -8.09 -22.69
CA CYS A 426 -4.20 -9.14 -22.66
C CYS A 426 -4.90 -9.29 -24.01
N SER A 427 -5.13 -8.21 -24.76
CA SER A 427 -5.68 -8.31 -26.12
C SER A 427 -4.72 -9.05 -27.07
N CYS A 428 -3.42 -8.79 -26.98
CA CYS A 428 -2.42 -9.53 -27.75
C CYS A 428 -2.42 -11.02 -27.39
N LEU A 429 -2.45 -11.37 -26.08
CA LEU A 429 -2.46 -12.75 -25.63
C LEU A 429 -3.77 -13.48 -25.94
N ALA A 430 -4.90 -12.77 -26.02
CA ALA A 430 -6.18 -13.34 -26.45
C ALA A 430 -6.16 -13.77 -27.92
N VAL A 431 -5.47 -13.02 -28.79
CA VAL A 431 -5.31 -13.40 -30.20
C VAL A 431 -4.42 -14.63 -30.36
N TRP A 432 -3.50 -14.88 -29.43
CA TRP A 432 -2.55 -15.99 -29.34
C TRP A 432 -1.60 -16.13 -30.52
N ASN A 433 -2.06 -16.05 -31.75
CA ASN A 433 -1.27 -16.25 -32.95
C ASN A 433 -0.43 -15.01 -33.30
N ILE A 434 0.50 -14.67 -32.43
CA ILE A 434 1.36 -13.49 -32.50
C ILE A 434 2.84 -13.90 -32.53
N PRO A 435 3.75 -13.05 -33.04
CA PRO A 435 5.18 -13.34 -33.00
C PRO A 435 5.70 -13.60 -31.57
N ILE A 436 6.64 -14.53 -31.42
CA ILE A 436 7.23 -14.92 -30.11
C ILE A 436 7.74 -13.70 -29.31
N GLY A 437 8.36 -12.73 -29.99
CA GLY A 437 8.81 -11.50 -29.34
C GLY A 437 7.66 -10.68 -28.75
N LEU A 438 6.50 -10.64 -29.42
CA LEU A 438 5.31 -9.95 -28.91
C LEU A 438 4.66 -10.74 -27.76
N HIS A 439 4.71 -12.09 -27.75
CA HIS A 439 4.31 -12.90 -26.62
C HIS A 439 5.11 -12.54 -25.34
N TRP A 440 6.43 -12.53 -25.44
CA TRP A 440 7.30 -12.10 -24.34
C TRP A 440 6.95 -10.69 -23.86
N ALA A 441 6.88 -9.73 -24.81
CA ALA A 441 6.55 -8.34 -24.48
C ALA A 441 5.19 -8.24 -23.77
N SER A 442 4.17 -8.97 -24.24
CA SER A 442 2.82 -8.95 -23.67
C SER A 442 2.77 -9.47 -22.24
N TYR A 443 3.49 -10.55 -21.92
CA TYR A 443 3.60 -11.04 -20.54
C TYR A 443 4.29 -10.04 -19.61
N TYR A 444 5.35 -9.37 -20.08
CA TYR A 444 6.02 -8.33 -19.29
C TYR A 444 5.17 -7.06 -19.17
N ILE A 445 4.48 -6.63 -20.23
CA ILE A 445 3.56 -5.49 -20.21
C ILE A 445 2.36 -5.75 -19.29
N ASN A 446 1.91 -6.98 -19.15
CA ASN A 446 0.87 -7.35 -18.19
C ASN A 446 1.41 -7.45 -16.75
N GLY A 447 2.55 -8.08 -16.57
CA GLY A 447 3.06 -8.43 -15.25
C GLY A 447 3.68 -7.28 -14.47
N ILE A 448 4.47 -6.44 -15.14
CA ILE A 448 5.14 -5.31 -14.48
C ILE A 448 4.13 -4.32 -13.86
N PRO A 449 3.05 -3.90 -14.56
CA PRO A 449 2.10 -2.94 -14.00
C PRO A 449 1.35 -3.43 -12.76
N THR A 450 1.12 -4.71 -12.59
CA THR A 450 0.41 -5.25 -11.42
C THR A 450 1.11 -4.92 -10.10
N SER A 451 2.41 -4.69 -10.13
CA SER A 451 3.19 -4.36 -8.93
C SER A 451 2.92 -2.95 -8.40
N TRP A 452 2.62 -1.95 -9.26
CA TRP A 452 2.42 -0.58 -8.79
C TRP A 452 0.94 -0.15 -8.66
N GLY A 453 0.00 -0.88 -9.24
CA GLY A 453 -1.41 -0.47 -9.27
C GLY A 453 -2.03 -0.32 -7.89
N GLN A 454 -1.83 -1.30 -7.00
CA GLN A 454 -2.36 -1.27 -5.64
C GLN A 454 -1.85 -0.08 -4.81
N PRO A 455 -0.54 0.17 -4.68
CA PRO A 455 -0.03 1.31 -3.94
C PRO A 455 -0.58 2.65 -4.45
N GLN A 456 -0.72 2.81 -5.77
CA GLN A 456 -1.19 4.06 -6.36
C GLN A 456 -2.69 4.31 -6.10
N ILE A 457 -3.53 3.27 -6.14
CA ILE A 457 -4.96 3.39 -5.82
C ILE A 457 -5.13 3.75 -4.33
N PHE A 458 -4.47 3.04 -3.41
CA PHE A 458 -4.59 3.34 -1.98
C PHE A 458 -3.94 4.67 -1.59
N SER A 459 -2.83 5.07 -2.22
CA SER A 459 -2.26 6.41 -2.05
C SER A 459 -3.27 7.49 -2.46
N TRP A 460 -4.01 7.28 -3.55
CA TRP A 460 -5.06 8.20 -3.98
C TRP A 460 -6.20 8.27 -2.97
N VAL A 461 -6.69 7.14 -2.47
CA VAL A 461 -7.71 7.07 -1.42
C VAL A 461 -7.24 7.78 -0.15
N ASN A 462 -6.04 7.45 0.33
CA ASN A 462 -5.47 8.02 1.54
C ASN A 462 -5.33 9.55 1.44
N ARG A 463 -4.93 10.06 0.28
CA ARG A 463 -4.82 11.49 0.02
C ARG A 463 -6.17 12.21 0.05
N LEU A 464 -7.22 11.64 -0.55
CA LEU A 464 -8.54 12.25 -0.57
C LEU A 464 -9.24 12.21 0.79
N MET A 465 -8.92 11.20 1.62
CA MET A 465 -9.57 10.94 2.90
C MET A 465 -8.69 11.26 4.12
N PHE A 466 -7.62 12.07 3.97
CA PHE A 466 -6.66 12.31 5.05
C PHE A 466 -7.28 13.00 6.28
N GLN A 467 -8.37 13.75 6.10
CA GLN A 467 -9.05 14.48 7.18
C GLN A 467 -9.96 13.59 8.05
N ASP A 468 -10.50 12.48 7.52
CA ASP A 468 -11.41 11.58 8.26
C ASP A 468 -10.84 10.14 8.28
N ASP A 469 -10.06 9.83 9.31
CA ASP A 469 -9.43 8.52 9.49
C ASP A 469 -10.45 7.38 9.54
N MET A 470 -11.63 7.61 10.14
CA MET A 470 -12.67 6.57 10.22
C MET A 470 -13.23 6.24 8.83
N LYS A 471 -13.52 7.27 8.04
CA LYS A 471 -14.01 7.10 6.67
C LYS A 471 -12.95 6.46 5.78
N ARG A 472 -11.69 6.92 5.90
CA ARG A 472 -10.56 6.36 5.18
C ARG A 472 -10.42 4.86 5.42
N ASN A 473 -10.38 4.47 6.70
CA ASN A 473 -10.23 3.07 7.07
C ASN A 473 -11.42 2.22 6.62
N PHE A 474 -12.64 2.71 6.82
CA PHE A 474 -13.86 2.04 6.35
C PHE A 474 -13.84 1.83 4.83
N LEU A 475 -13.42 2.84 4.07
CA LEU A 475 -13.30 2.76 2.61
C LEU A 475 -12.23 1.74 2.19
N VAL A 476 -11.07 1.73 2.82
CA VAL A 476 -9.99 0.76 2.53
C VAL A 476 -10.47 -0.67 2.78
N VAL A 477 -11.15 -0.92 3.91
CA VAL A 477 -11.65 -2.26 4.25
C VAL A 477 -12.73 -2.72 3.29
N ILE A 478 -13.73 -1.90 2.99
CA ILE A 478 -14.79 -2.27 2.03
C ILE A 478 -14.19 -2.52 0.65
N THR A 479 -13.29 -1.67 0.21
CA THR A 479 -12.62 -1.77 -1.09
C THR A 479 -11.86 -3.10 -1.19
N ASN A 480 -11.10 -3.43 -0.17
CA ASN A 480 -10.34 -4.67 -0.12
C ASN A 480 -11.26 -5.91 -0.05
N THR A 481 -12.25 -5.89 0.85
CA THR A 481 -13.19 -7.01 1.01
C THR A 481 -13.97 -7.30 -0.26
N LEU A 482 -14.51 -6.28 -0.92
CA LEU A 482 -15.31 -6.44 -2.14
C LEU A 482 -14.49 -7.03 -3.28
N ALA A 483 -13.22 -6.62 -3.39
CA ALA A 483 -12.29 -7.18 -4.37
C ALA A 483 -12.00 -8.67 -4.11
N TYR A 484 -11.79 -9.06 -2.85
CA TYR A 484 -11.59 -10.47 -2.50
C TYR A 484 -12.85 -11.31 -2.68
N VAL A 485 -14.06 -10.77 -2.43
CA VAL A 485 -15.32 -11.48 -2.71
C VAL A 485 -15.39 -11.90 -4.18
N THR A 486 -15.06 -11.00 -5.10
CA THR A 486 -15.07 -11.35 -6.53
C THR A 486 -13.91 -12.26 -6.92
N ASN A 487 -12.73 -12.07 -6.33
CA ASN A 487 -11.57 -12.90 -6.61
C ASN A 487 -11.72 -14.36 -6.09
N ALA A 488 -12.65 -14.62 -5.18
CA ALA A 488 -12.92 -15.97 -4.68
C ALA A 488 -13.52 -16.91 -5.74
N TRP A 489 -14.36 -16.41 -6.62
CA TRP A 489 -15.13 -17.25 -7.57
C TRP A 489 -14.87 -16.92 -9.04
N VAL A 490 -14.57 -15.67 -9.38
CA VAL A 490 -14.35 -15.26 -10.78
C VAL A 490 -13.22 -16.03 -11.47
N PRO A 491 -12.03 -16.23 -10.85
CA PRO A 491 -10.95 -16.98 -11.50
C PRO A 491 -11.32 -18.43 -11.81
N ILE A 492 -12.17 -19.06 -11.00
CA ILE A 492 -12.62 -20.44 -11.23
C ILE A 492 -13.42 -20.55 -12.54
N LEU A 493 -14.21 -19.52 -12.86
CA LEU A 493 -15.04 -19.50 -14.07
C LEU A 493 -14.27 -19.06 -15.32
N VAL A 494 -13.32 -18.15 -15.15
CA VAL A 494 -12.69 -17.43 -16.26
C VAL A 494 -11.31 -18.01 -16.60
N TRP A 495 -10.59 -18.53 -15.60
CA TRP A 495 -9.25 -19.10 -15.73
C TRP A 495 -9.27 -20.61 -15.53
N ASN A 496 -10.07 -21.31 -16.35
CA ASN A 496 -10.17 -22.77 -16.27
C ASN A 496 -8.82 -23.40 -16.61
N SER A 497 -8.36 -24.33 -15.78
CA SER A 497 -7.08 -25.05 -15.99
C SER A 497 -7.09 -25.94 -17.23
N GLU A 498 -8.26 -26.29 -17.75
CA GLU A 498 -8.41 -27.08 -18.98
C GLU A 498 -8.09 -26.27 -20.24
N ASP A 499 -8.23 -24.93 -20.17
CA ASP A 499 -7.94 -24.03 -21.31
C ASP A 499 -6.43 -23.72 -21.48
N ALA A 500 -5.58 -24.32 -20.65
CA ALA A 500 -4.13 -24.14 -20.73
C ALA A 500 -3.58 -24.69 -22.07
N PRO A 501 -2.65 -24.00 -22.73
CA PRO A 501 -1.97 -22.76 -22.33
C PRO A 501 -2.65 -21.47 -22.83
N VAL A 502 -3.71 -21.53 -23.63
CA VAL A 502 -4.25 -20.40 -24.42
C VAL A 502 -5.07 -19.42 -23.56
N TYR A 503 -5.85 -19.90 -22.60
CA TYR A 503 -6.69 -19.09 -21.70
C TYR A 503 -7.44 -17.93 -22.37
N PHE A 504 -8.06 -18.16 -23.53
CA PHE A 504 -8.73 -17.13 -24.33
C PHE A 504 -9.77 -16.33 -23.55
N ILE A 505 -10.63 -17.02 -22.78
CA ILE A 505 -11.69 -16.39 -21.97
C ILE A 505 -11.04 -15.50 -20.90
N GLY A 506 -9.98 -15.98 -20.24
CA GLY A 506 -9.27 -15.25 -19.18
C GLY A 506 -8.65 -13.94 -19.65
N PHE A 507 -7.93 -13.98 -20.76
CA PHE A 507 -7.31 -12.77 -21.31
C PHE A 507 -8.35 -11.79 -21.86
N THR A 508 -9.39 -12.26 -22.54
CA THR A 508 -10.48 -11.40 -23.03
C THR A 508 -11.23 -10.74 -21.89
N TYR A 509 -11.60 -11.49 -20.85
CA TYR A 509 -12.22 -10.95 -19.64
C TYR A 509 -11.36 -9.87 -19.00
N THR A 510 -10.05 -10.13 -18.83
CA THR A 510 -9.12 -9.17 -18.22
C THR A 510 -9.00 -7.90 -19.06
N ALA A 511 -8.96 -7.98 -20.38
CA ALA A 511 -8.95 -6.82 -21.27
C ALA A 511 -10.22 -5.96 -21.11
N CYS A 512 -11.40 -6.59 -21.12
CA CYS A 512 -12.69 -5.92 -20.92
C CYS A 512 -12.79 -5.26 -19.54
N LEU A 513 -12.37 -5.99 -18.49
CA LEU A 513 -12.39 -5.46 -17.13
C LEU A 513 -11.39 -4.31 -16.94
N SER A 514 -10.25 -4.34 -17.62
CA SER A 514 -9.27 -3.25 -17.64
C SER A 514 -9.84 -2.00 -18.32
N ALA A 515 -10.60 -2.17 -19.40
CA ALA A 515 -11.31 -1.06 -20.05
C ALA A 515 -12.34 -0.43 -19.10
N LEU A 516 -13.10 -1.23 -18.34
CA LEU A 516 -14.02 -0.75 -17.32
C LEU A 516 -13.25 0.01 -16.20
N GLY A 517 -12.12 -0.52 -15.74
CA GLY A 517 -11.25 0.11 -14.75
C GLY A 517 -10.73 1.48 -15.22
N LEU A 518 -10.38 1.61 -16.50
CA LEU A 518 -9.99 2.88 -17.10
C LEU A 518 -11.14 3.90 -17.08
N VAL A 519 -12.36 3.48 -17.39
CA VAL A 519 -13.57 4.35 -17.30
C VAL A 519 -13.76 4.83 -15.86
N PHE A 520 -13.67 3.94 -14.87
CA PHE A 520 -13.79 4.33 -13.46
C PHE A 520 -12.65 5.24 -12.99
N THR A 521 -11.47 5.13 -13.57
CA THR A 521 -10.36 6.08 -13.33
C THR A 521 -10.73 7.48 -13.79
N PHE A 522 -11.33 7.63 -14.97
CA PHE A 522 -11.81 8.92 -15.45
C PHE A 522 -12.97 9.47 -14.61
N ILE A 523 -13.91 8.62 -14.19
CA ILE A 523 -15.01 9.01 -13.28
C ILE A 523 -14.46 9.54 -11.95
N ALA A 524 -13.50 8.83 -11.34
CA ALA A 524 -12.84 9.25 -10.12
C ALA A 524 -12.12 10.60 -10.29
N LEU A 525 -11.44 10.80 -11.41
CA LEU A 525 -10.78 12.05 -11.76
C LEU A 525 -11.79 13.21 -11.90
N TYR A 526 -12.89 12.95 -12.60
CA TYR A 526 -13.94 13.95 -12.78
C TYR A 526 -14.51 14.43 -11.43
N PHE A 527 -14.89 13.50 -10.55
CA PHE A 527 -15.42 13.85 -9.24
C PHE A 527 -14.38 14.54 -8.36
N THR A 528 -13.12 14.11 -8.39
CA THR A 528 -12.03 14.77 -7.66
C THR A 528 -11.87 16.23 -8.12
N LYS A 529 -11.86 16.50 -9.44
CA LYS A 529 -11.77 17.85 -9.99
C LYS A 529 -13.01 18.70 -9.64
N ARG A 530 -14.19 18.09 -9.70
CA ARG A 530 -15.45 18.76 -9.34
C ARG A 530 -15.45 19.21 -7.88
N ASP A 531 -15.04 18.32 -6.97
CA ASP A 531 -15.02 18.64 -5.54
C ASP A 531 -13.94 19.68 -5.21
N ALA A 532 -12.77 19.61 -5.86
CA ALA A 532 -11.73 20.64 -5.76
C ALA A 532 -12.24 22.02 -6.25
N LYS A 533 -13.01 22.06 -7.36
CA LYS A 533 -13.61 23.30 -7.85
C LYS A 533 -14.63 23.85 -6.85
N ARG A 534 -15.53 23.03 -6.32
CA ARG A 534 -16.52 23.44 -5.31
C ARG A 534 -15.87 24.07 -4.08
N LEU A 535 -14.77 23.47 -3.59
CA LEU A 535 -14.02 24.01 -2.46
C LEU A 535 -13.40 25.38 -2.78
N ARG A 536 -12.84 25.54 -3.99
CA ARG A 536 -12.32 26.86 -4.44
C ARG A 536 -13.42 27.91 -4.52
N ASP A 537 -14.56 27.56 -5.11
CA ASP A 537 -15.70 28.49 -5.25
C ASP A 537 -16.25 28.89 -3.89
N GLN A 538 -16.36 27.97 -2.93
CA GLN A 538 -16.74 28.27 -1.55
C GLN A 538 -15.75 29.21 -0.87
N ASN A 539 -14.44 28.96 -1.02
CA ASN A 539 -13.40 29.81 -0.45
C ASN A 539 -13.42 31.23 -1.06
N ALA A 540 -13.64 31.33 -2.37
CA ALA A 540 -13.77 32.63 -3.05
C ALA A 540 -15.02 33.42 -2.61
N LEU A 541 -16.12 32.74 -2.29
CA LEU A 541 -17.33 33.38 -1.76
C LEU A 541 -17.12 33.90 -0.32
N PHE A 542 -16.40 33.16 0.51
CA PHE A 542 -16.10 33.61 1.87
C PHE A 542 -15.12 34.80 1.90
N SER A 543 -14.10 34.81 1.02
CA SER A 543 -13.15 35.94 0.91
C SER A 543 -13.79 37.22 0.34
N LYS A 544 -14.95 37.13 -0.31
CA LYS A 544 -15.72 38.32 -0.77
C LYS A 544 -16.68 38.87 0.28
N ASN A 545 -16.97 38.07 1.33
CA ASN A 545 -17.89 38.44 2.39
C ASN A 545 -17.19 38.91 3.68
N ILE A 546 -15.84 38.97 3.66
CA ILE A 546 -14.95 39.60 4.64
C ILE A 546 -14.36 40.87 3.99
#